data_20f0e62cd234acdb96d1510f535e3625
#
_entry.id   20f0e62cd234acdb96d1510f535e3625
#
_cell.length_a   1.000
_cell.length_b   1.000
_cell.length_c   1.000
_cell.angle_alpha   90.00
_cell.angle_beta   90.00
_cell.angle_gamma   90.00
#
_symmetry.space_group_name_H-M   'P 1'
#
loop_
_entity.id
_entity.type
_entity.pdbx_description
1 polymer ?
#
loop_
_entity_poly.entity_id
_entity_poly.type
_entity_poly.pdbx_seq_one_letter_code
_entity_poly.pdbx_strand_id
1 'polypeptide(L)'
;MITFDITIERPSVLVKAKGTLPQGITVLTGQSGSGKSTFIKAIAGLVKPNTGTIRHDEIVWVNVDHKLYVPVRERHVGYMPQGNMVFPHLTVEANITYSKRGDAASCETLLKQLGLEKYRHTKAGKLS
;
A
#
# COMPACT_ATOMS: atom_id res chain seq x y z
N MET A 1 -8.47 6.02 -11.70
CA MET A 1 -9.04 4.68 -11.98
C MET A 1 -7.90 3.69 -12.26
N ILE A 2 -7.97 2.47 -11.71
CA ILE A 2 -6.93 1.46 -11.96
C ILE A 2 -7.55 0.32 -12.76
N THR A 3 -7.00 0.01 -13.94
CA THR A 3 -7.38 -1.14 -14.75
C THR A 3 -6.30 -2.21 -14.70
N PHE A 4 -6.70 -3.48 -14.70
CA PHE A 4 -5.76 -4.58 -14.61
C PHE A 4 -6.28 -5.82 -15.36
N ASP A 5 -5.35 -6.56 -15.92
CA ASP A 5 -5.53 -7.90 -16.48
C ASP A 5 -4.22 -8.64 -16.20
N ILE A 6 -4.17 -9.41 -15.11
CA ILE A 6 -2.93 -9.97 -14.57
C ILE A 6 -3.09 -11.40 -14.11
N THR A 7 -2.01 -12.17 -14.22
CA THR A 7 -1.85 -13.45 -13.55
C THR A 7 -0.65 -13.39 -12.62
N ILE A 8 -0.83 -13.89 -11.38
CA ILE A 8 0.22 -13.98 -10.37
C ILE A 8 0.27 -15.42 -9.88
N GLU A 9 1.40 -16.08 -10.11
CA GLU A 9 1.67 -17.44 -9.68
C GLU A 9 2.62 -17.43 -8.49
N ARG A 10 2.22 -18.08 -7.42
CA ARG A 10 3.04 -18.33 -6.22
C ARG A 10 2.84 -19.79 -5.79
N PRO A 11 3.77 -20.38 -5.04
CA PRO A 11 3.68 -21.80 -4.66
C PRO A 11 2.35 -22.22 -4.03
N SER A 12 1.69 -21.30 -3.30
CA SER A 12 0.44 -21.57 -2.58
C SER A 12 -0.79 -20.92 -3.18
N VAL A 13 -0.66 -20.08 -4.23
CA VAL A 13 -1.81 -19.36 -4.79
C VAL A 13 -1.59 -18.96 -6.24
N LEU A 14 -2.63 -19.18 -7.05
CA LEU A 14 -2.78 -18.64 -8.40
C LEU A 14 -3.85 -17.55 -8.39
N VAL A 15 -3.47 -16.34 -8.71
CA VAL A 15 -4.40 -15.20 -8.83
C VAL A 15 -4.53 -14.84 -10.29
N LYS A 16 -5.73 -14.96 -10.85
CA LYS A 16 -6.10 -14.40 -12.14
C LYS A 16 -7.12 -13.30 -11.90
N ALA A 17 -6.79 -12.09 -12.26
CA ALA A 17 -7.64 -10.94 -11.98
C ALA A 17 -7.69 -10.01 -13.19
N LYS A 18 -8.92 -9.68 -13.59
CA LYS A 18 -9.21 -8.75 -14.67
C LYS A 18 -10.34 -7.82 -14.26
N GLY A 19 -10.16 -6.54 -14.43
CA GLY A 19 -11.20 -5.57 -14.06
C GLY A 19 -10.68 -4.16 -13.88
N THR A 20 -11.49 -3.39 -13.17
CA THR A 20 -11.25 -1.97 -12.92
C THR A 20 -11.58 -1.63 -11.47
N LEU A 21 -10.70 -0.89 -10.81
CA LEU A 21 -10.96 -0.23 -9.53
C LEU A 21 -11.34 1.22 -9.83
N PRO A 22 -12.61 1.62 -9.62
CA PRO A 22 -13.04 3.00 -9.83
C PRO A 22 -12.47 3.91 -8.72
N GLN A 23 -12.72 5.21 -8.83
CA GLN A 23 -12.52 6.13 -7.72
C GLN A 23 -13.49 5.82 -6.59
N GLY A 24 -13.08 6.08 -5.35
CA GLY A 24 -13.85 5.81 -4.14
C GLY A 24 -13.38 4.56 -3.40
N ILE A 25 -14.27 3.96 -2.62
CA ILE A 25 -13.96 2.79 -1.80
C ILE A 25 -14.34 1.53 -2.56
N THR A 26 -13.37 0.65 -2.76
CA THR A 26 -13.59 -0.70 -3.31
C THR A 26 -13.30 -1.74 -2.25
N VAL A 27 -14.21 -2.66 -2.02
CA VAL A 27 -14.04 -3.76 -1.06
C VAL A 27 -13.74 -5.05 -1.81
N LEU A 28 -12.62 -5.69 -1.46
CA LEU A 28 -12.23 -6.98 -2.00
C LEU A 28 -12.59 -8.09 -1.00
N THR A 29 -13.56 -8.92 -1.36
CA THR A 29 -14.05 -10.02 -0.52
C THR A 29 -13.62 -11.38 -1.06
N GLY A 30 -13.65 -12.41 -0.23
CA GLY A 30 -13.31 -13.78 -0.60
C GLY A 30 -12.72 -14.57 0.56
N GLN A 31 -12.61 -15.88 0.38
CA GLN A 31 -12.08 -16.81 1.38
C GLN A 31 -10.64 -16.49 1.78
N SER A 32 -10.23 -16.91 2.97
CA SER A 32 -8.83 -16.84 3.39
C SER A 32 -7.96 -17.65 2.42
N GLY A 33 -6.77 -17.13 2.08
CA GLY A 33 -5.88 -17.79 1.12
C GLY A 33 -6.22 -17.59 -0.36
N SER A 34 -7.33 -16.95 -0.72
CA SER A 34 -7.73 -16.74 -2.13
C SER A 34 -6.86 -15.76 -2.92
N GLY A 35 -5.82 -15.20 -2.32
CA GLY A 35 -4.88 -14.31 -3.00
C GLY A 35 -5.20 -12.81 -2.93
N LYS A 36 -6.19 -12.38 -2.14
CA LYS A 36 -6.55 -10.94 -1.97
C LYS A 36 -5.36 -10.06 -1.64
N SER A 37 -4.59 -10.45 -0.63
CA SER A 37 -3.39 -9.71 -0.23
C SER A 37 -2.31 -9.70 -1.32
N THR A 38 -2.18 -10.79 -2.07
CA THR A 38 -1.26 -10.89 -3.20
C THR A 38 -1.67 -9.95 -4.32
N PHE A 39 -2.96 -9.89 -4.62
CA PHE A 39 -3.52 -8.95 -5.60
C PHE A 39 -3.27 -7.49 -5.18
N ILE A 40 -3.62 -7.12 -3.93
CA ILE A 40 -3.40 -5.75 -3.42
C ILE A 40 -1.90 -5.38 -3.48
N LYS A 41 -1.02 -6.31 -3.09
CA LYS A 41 0.44 -6.11 -3.19
C LYS A 41 0.90 -5.91 -4.63
N ALA A 42 0.28 -6.56 -5.61
CA ALA A 42 0.61 -6.35 -7.02
C ALA A 42 0.17 -4.97 -7.51
N ILE A 43 -1.02 -4.51 -7.14
CA ILE A 43 -1.47 -3.13 -7.41
C ILE A 43 -0.51 -2.11 -6.77
N ALA A 44 -0.10 -2.33 -5.53
CA ALA A 44 0.86 -1.47 -4.83
C ALA A 44 2.30 -1.53 -5.41
N GLY A 45 2.62 -2.53 -6.25
CA GLY A 45 3.96 -2.72 -6.83
C GLY A 45 4.92 -3.52 -5.97
N LEU A 46 4.44 -4.13 -4.88
CA LEU A 46 5.23 -4.97 -3.98
C LEU A 46 5.39 -6.41 -4.49
N VAL A 47 4.54 -6.83 -5.41
CA VAL A 47 4.58 -8.13 -6.08
C VAL A 47 4.50 -7.90 -7.57
N LYS A 48 5.38 -8.54 -8.34
CA LYS A 48 5.34 -8.51 -9.80
C LYS A 48 4.40 -9.60 -10.30
N PRO A 49 3.43 -9.28 -11.18
CA PRO A 49 2.67 -10.28 -11.93
C PRO A 49 3.56 -11.13 -12.82
N ASN A 50 3.12 -12.34 -13.12
CA ASN A 50 3.77 -13.25 -14.06
C ASN A 50 3.41 -12.89 -15.51
N THR A 51 2.16 -12.44 -15.73
CA THR A 51 1.68 -11.97 -17.04
C THR A 51 0.73 -10.79 -16.90
N GLY A 52 0.55 -10.03 -17.97
CA GLY A 52 -0.48 -9.02 -18.11
C GLY A 52 -0.05 -7.59 -17.80
N THR A 53 -1.04 -6.75 -17.51
CA THR A 53 -0.87 -5.29 -17.40
C THR A 53 -1.60 -4.72 -16.19
N ILE A 54 -1.05 -3.63 -15.65
CA ILE A 54 -1.73 -2.75 -14.66
C ILE A 54 -1.56 -1.31 -15.15
N ARG A 55 -2.65 -0.56 -15.19
CA ARG A 55 -2.66 0.86 -15.56
C ARG A 55 -3.34 1.69 -14.49
N HIS A 56 -2.86 2.88 -14.29
CA HIS A 56 -3.53 3.93 -13.52
C HIS A 56 -3.83 5.09 -14.46
N ASP A 57 -5.08 5.25 -14.82
CA ASP A 57 -5.53 6.14 -15.88
C ASP A 57 -4.70 5.90 -17.16
N GLU A 58 -4.04 6.91 -17.69
CA GLU A 58 -3.21 6.80 -18.90
C GLU A 58 -1.82 6.20 -18.62
N ILE A 59 -1.41 6.06 -17.36
CA ILE A 59 -0.06 5.62 -16.98
C ILE A 59 -0.03 4.09 -16.87
N VAL A 60 0.84 3.44 -17.63
CA VAL A 60 1.10 2.00 -17.51
C VAL A 60 2.04 1.76 -16.34
N TRP A 61 1.56 1.12 -15.26
CA TRP A 61 2.40 0.75 -14.12
C TRP A 61 3.11 -0.58 -14.32
N VAL A 62 2.46 -1.51 -15.01
CA VAL A 62 3.02 -2.81 -15.34
C VAL A 62 2.62 -3.19 -16.76
N ASN A 63 3.58 -3.66 -17.52
CA ASN A 63 3.38 -4.42 -18.76
C ASN A 63 4.47 -5.49 -18.81
N VAL A 64 4.07 -6.74 -18.55
CA VAL A 64 5.01 -7.85 -18.42
C VAL A 64 5.70 -8.14 -19.75
N ASP A 65 4.97 -8.12 -20.86
CA ASP A 65 5.49 -8.42 -22.20
C ASP A 65 6.57 -7.42 -22.63
N HIS A 66 6.40 -6.17 -22.24
CA HIS A 66 7.39 -5.09 -22.50
C HIS A 66 8.39 -4.90 -21.35
N LYS A 67 8.41 -5.78 -20.34
CA LYS A 67 9.28 -5.70 -19.15
C LYS A 67 9.20 -4.36 -18.41
N LEU A 68 8.04 -3.69 -18.49
CA LEU A 68 7.81 -2.40 -17.85
C LEU A 68 7.25 -2.61 -16.45
N TYR A 69 7.92 -2.04 -15.45
CA TYR A 69 7.51 -2.09 -14.05
C TYR A 69 7.81 -0.74 -13.38
N VAL A 70 6.77 0.06 -13.13
CA VAL A 70 6.91 1.28 -12.33
C VAL A 70 7.16 0.90 -10.88
N PRO A 71 8.26 1.33 -10.27
CA PRO A 71 8.57 0.99 -8.88
C PRO A 71 7.59 1.62 -7.90
N VAL A 72 7.44 1.00 -6.72
CA VAL A 72 6.47 1.42 -5.67
C VAL A 72 6.55 2.92 -5.37
N ARG A 73 7.77 3.44 -5.21
CA ARG A 73 8.02 4.86 -4.88
C ARG A 73 7.46 5.85 -5.92
N GLU A 74 7.28 5.40 -7.16
CA GLU A 74 6.81 6.21 -8.28
C GLU A 74 5.31 6.05 -8.56
N ARG A 75 4.67 5.05 -7.95
CA ARG A 75 3.20 4.86 -8.06
C ARG A 75 2.39 5.81 -7.20
N HIS A 76 3.02 6.50 -6.26
CA HIS A 76 2.34 7.42 -5.33
C HIS A 76 1.16 6.79 -4.58
N VAL A 77 1.25 5.52 -4.22
CA VAL A 77 0.24 4.79 -3.44
C VAL A 77 0.66 4.66 -1.98
N GLY A 78 -0.32 4.74 -1.07
CA GLY A 78 -0.17 4.30 0.30
C GLY A 78 -0.57 2.82 0.41
N TYR A 79 0.26 1.99 1.02
CA TYR A 79 -0.04 0.60 1.31
C TYR A 79 0.00 0.37 2.82
N MET A 80 -1.11 -0.10 3.37
CA MET A 80 -1.20 -0.50 4.77
C MET A 80 -1.36 -2.02 4.85
N PRO A 81 -0.31 -2.77 5.26
CA PRO A 81 -0.41 -4.20 5.46
C PRO A 81 -1.19 -4.54 6.73
N GLN A 82 -1.57 -5.81 6.83
CA GLN A 82 -2.11 -6.35 8.07
C GLN A 82 -0.98 -6.43 9.11
N GLY A 83 -1.11 -5.72 10.20
CA GLY A 83 -0.13 -5.68 11.29
C GLY A 83 0.39 -4.28 11.60
N ASN A 84 1.22 -4.18 12.62
CA ASN A 84 1.76 -2.91 13.09
C ASN A 84 2.83 -2.38 12.13
N MET A 85 2.59 -1.19 11.57
CA MET A 85 3.51 -0.47 10.69
C MET A 85 4.30 0.62 11.43
N VAL A 86 4.37 0.51 12.74
CA VAL A 86 5.03 1.50 13.58
C VAL A 86 6.46 1.06 13.85
N PHE A 87 7.40 1.97 13.75
CA PHE A 87 8.78 1.75 14.19
C PHE A 87 8.84 1.86 15.73
N PRO A 88 8.93 0.76 16.46
CA PRO A 88 8.76 0.78 17.91
C PRO A 88 9.86 1.55 18.64
N HIS A 89 11.02 1.70 18.03
CA HIS A 89 12.18 2.42 18.55
C HIS A 89 12.12 3.94 18.31
N LEU A 90 11.25 4.40 17.42
CA LEU A 90 11.03 5.82 17.13
C LEU A 90 9.89 6.38 18.00
N THR A 91 9.91 7.70 18.22
CA THR A 91 8.80 8.41 18.88
C THR A 91 7.56 8.45 17.99
N VAL A 92 6.41 8.80 18.56
CA VAL A 92 5.15 9.00 17.79
C VAL A 92 5.39 10.03 16.69
N GLU A 93 5.95 11.19 17.03
CA GLU A 93 6.26 12.23 16.05
C GLU A 93 7.20 11.74 14.94
N ALA A 94 8.27 11.03 15.30
CA ALA A 94 9.22 10.49 14.33
C ALA A 94 8.60 9.43 13.42
N ASN A 95 7.61 8.68 13.89
CA ASN A 95 6.84 7.75 13.06
C ASN A 95 5.95 8.50 12.05
N ILE A 96 5.25 9.56 12.49
CA ILE A 96 4.37 10.36 11.63
C ILE A 96 5.18 11.08 10.55
N THR A 97 6.34 11.64 10.91
CA THR A 97 7.21 12.39 10.00
C THR A 97 8.24 11.54 9.27
N TYR A 98 8.20 10.22 9.43
CA TYR A 98 9.18 9.30 8.83
C TYR A 98 9.24 9.40 7.31
N SER A 99 8.11 9.64 6.66
CA SER A 99 8.04 9.87 5.23
C SER A 99 8.57 11.26 4.89
N LYS A 100 9.36 11.39 3.81
CA LYS A 100 9.79 12.68 3.25
C LYS A 100 8.61 13.61 2.86
N ARG A 101 7.38 13.11 2.86
CA ARG A 101 6.14 13.85 2.61
C ARG A 101 5.46 14.34 3.90
N GLY A 102 5.91 13.89 5.06
CA GLY A 102 5.41 14.37 6.35
C GLY A 102 6.00 15.74 6.65
N ASP A 103 5.17 16.80 6.57
CA ASP A 103 5.53 18.13 7.05
C ASP A 103 5.08 18.33 8.51
N ALA A 104 5.64 19.34 9.16
CA ALA A 104 5.34 19.66 10.55
C ALA A 104 3.85 20.02 10.78
N ALA A 105 3.20 20.70 9.83
CA ALA A 105 1.80 21.09 9.95
C ALA A 105 0.87 19.87 9.89
N SER A 106 1.14 18.93 8.98
CA SER A 106 0.43 17.65 8.90
C SER A 106 0.63 16.82 10.14
N CYS A 107 1.84 16.82 10.72
CA CYS A 107 2.13 16.11 11.96
C CYS A 107 1.30 16.66 13.12
N GLU A 108 1.24 17.96 13.29
CA GLU A 108 0.47 18.63 14.35
C GLU A 108 -1.02 18.31 14.24
N THR A 109 -1.55 18.39 13.02
CA THR A 109 -2.94 18.06 12.74
C THR A 109 -3.26 16.60 13.10
N LEU A 110 -2.42 15.66 12.70
CA LEU A 110 -2.61 14.23 12.99
C LEU A 110 -2.51 13.94 14.49
N LEU A 111 -1.55 14.53 15.19
CA LEU A 111 -1.41 14.37 16.64
C LEU A 111 -2.69 14.79 17.36
N LYS A 112 -3.27 15.92 16.98
CA LYS A 112 -4.54 16.43 17.54
C LYS A 112 -5.71 15.49 17.21
N GLN A 113 -5.89 15.17 15.94
CA GLN A 113 -7.00 14.31 15.49
C GLN A 113 -7.01 12.94 16.16
N LEU A 114 -5.82 12.37 16.42
CA LEU A 114 -5.65 11.07 17.04
C LEU A 114 -5.53 11.12 18.58
N GLY A 115 -5.54 12.31 19.19
CA GLY A 115 -5.35 12.49 20.64
C GLY A 115 -3.98 12.04 21.16
N LEU A 116 -2.96 12.13 20.29
CA LEU A 116 -1.62 11.64 20.58
C LEU A 116 -0.64 12.74 21.03
N GLU A 117 -1.09 13.98 21.21
CA GLU A 117 -0.25 15.14 21.56
C GLU A 117 0.63 14.89 22.78
N LYS A 118 0.04 14.33 23.84
CA LYS A 118 0.76 14.02 25.09
C LYS A 118 1.80 12.91 24.94
N TYR A 119 1.70 12.10 23.88
CA TYR A 119 2.61 11.00 23.60
C TYR A 119 3.64 11.33 22.52
N ARG A 120 3.66 12.57 22.02
CA ARG A 120 4.52 13.04 20.91
C ARG A 120 5.94 12.49 20.98
N HIS A 121 6.59 12.62 22.12
CA HIS A 121 7.98 12.22 22.34
C HIS A 121 8.12 10.83 22.96
N THR A 122 7.03 10.11 23.15
CA THR A 122 7.05 8.73 23.65
C THR A 122 7.40 7.78 22.51
N LYS A 123 8.28 6.79 22.79
CA LYS A 123 8.57 5.73 21.81
C LYS A 123 7.30 4.91 21.55
N ALA A 124 6.99 4.67 20.26
CA ALA A 124 5.78 3.98 19.86
C ALA A 124 5.66 2.56 20.44
N GLY A 125 6.78 1.86 20.65
CA GLY A 125 6.77 0.55 21.27
C GLY A 125 6.41 0.54 22.78
N LYS A 126 6.23 1.70 23.41
CA LYS A 126 5.74 1.84 24.79
C LYS A 126 4.25 2.15 24.87
N LEU A 127 3.59 2.33 23.75
CA LEU A 127 2.15 2.56 23.66
C LEU A 127 1.48 1.22 23.39
N SER A 128 0.47 0.90 24.16
CA SER A 128 -0.38 -0.29 24.00
C SER A 128 -1.50 -0.03 22.99
#